data_ba9738a0b6c978cfb360fc5cc246c9a4
#
_entry.id   ba9738a0b6c978cfb360fc5cc246c9a4
#
_cell.length_a   1.000
_cell.length_b   1.000
_cell.length_c   1.000
_cell.angle_alpha   90.00
_cell.angle_beta   90.00
_cell.angle_gamma   90.00
#
_symmetry.space_group_name_H-M   'P 1'
#
loop_
_entity.id
_entity.type
_entity.pdbx_description
1 polymer ?
#
loop_
_entity_poly.entity_id
_entity_poly.type
_entity_poly.pdbx_seq_one_letter_code
_entity_poly.pdbx_strand_id
1 'polypeptide(L)'
;MGYFREEFETAMKEQLKQYSARAPEVVFEWHDRETEAQGWVVINSLRGGAAGGGTRMHPKVDRHEVVSLAKTMEIKFTVSGPQIGGAKSGIRFDPKDPRKAGVLKRWYAAISPLLKHYYGTGGDMNIDNKREVIPNIEACGVWHPQEGVFNGHYQPNDAQKVRRIGNLRAGVSQIVEDPELSPDVSRKYSVADLITGYGVAHAVEHFYDIYHNGTSVQGKRVVVQGWGNVGAAAAYYLAQSGGVIVGIIDRAGGFVEPEGLSFERITELFNTKDGNALRAAGMLPYEEAMASVWNVGAEVFLPCAASRLIGRDHLDALCLGGLEVVSVGANVPFADPEIFYGAIAEQADATVAVIPDFIANCGMARVFGYLMADEGVDMSDTAIFNDTSSTIRRALEKSYERRNAPTLLTATTMSIALDTLAIPQAVKA
;
A
#
# COMPACT_ATOMS: atom_id res chain seq x y z
N MET A 1 -8.85 -31.83 9.75
CA MET A 1 -8.26 -30.53 9.42
C MET A 1 -8.24 -30.23 7.91
N GLY A 2 -7.82 -31.15 7.02
CA GLY A 2 -7.77 -30.86 5.56
C GLY A 2 -9.11 -30.49 4.93
N TYR A 3 -10.19 -31.21 5.25
CA TYR A 3 -11.52 -30.93 4.68
C TYR A 3 -12.07 -29.55 4.97
N PHE A 4 -11.99 -29.08 6.22
CA PHE A 4 -12.42 -27.73 6.61
C PHE A 4 -11.60 -26.63 5.93
N ARG A 5 -10.33 -26.90 5.65
CA ARG A 5 -9.46 -25.97 4.93
C ARG A 5 -9.93 -25.80 3.48
N GLU A 6 -10.15 -26.89 2.75
CA GLU A 6 -10.59 -26.87 1.35
C GLU A 6 -11.96 -26.19 1.19
N GLU A 7 -12.90 -26.43 2.11
CA GLU A 7 -14.22 -25.79 2.11
C GLU A 7 -14.10 -24.28 2.31
N PHE A 8 -13.26 -23.83 3.27
CA PHE A 8 -13.04 -22.41 3.54
C PHE A 8 -12.42 -21.68 2.34
N GLU A 9 -11.34 -22.24 1.77
CA GLU A 9 -10.67 -21.65 0.60
C GLU A 9 -11.63 -21.62 -0.61
N THR A 10 -12.39 -22.67 -0.83
CA THR A 10 -13.38 -22.74 -1.92
C THR A 10 -14.46 -21.67 -1.77
N ALA A 11 -15.00 -21.49 -0.57
CA ALA A 11 -16.02 -20.49 -0.30
C ALA A 11 -15.48 -19.06 -0.50
N MET A 12 -14.30 -18.78 0.01
CA MET A 12 -13.64 -17.47 -0.18
C MET A 12 -13.35 -17.19 -1.66
N LYS A 13 -12.84 -18.18 -2.42
CA LYS A 13 -12.58 -18.05 -3.86
C LYS A 13 -13.87 -17.78 -4.66
N GLU A 14 -14.97 -18.41 -4.29
CA GLU A 14 -16.26 -18.16 -4.95
C GLU A 14 -16.77 -16.75 -4.64
N GLN A 15 -16.66 -16.27 -3.40
CA GLN A 15 -16.98 -14.88 -3.05
C GLN A 15 -16.08 -13.89 -3.82
N LEU A 16 -14.79 -14.17 -3.91
CA LEU A 16 -13.81 -13.34 -4.63
C LEU A 16 -14.12 -13.30 -6.13
N LYS A 17 -14.49 -14.43 -6.73
CA LYS A 17 -14.90 -14.52 -8.13
C LYS A 17 -16.14 -13.69 -8.40
N GLN A 18 -17.17 -13.78 -7.53
CA GLN A 18 -18.39 -12.97 -7.63
C GLN A 18 -18.07 -11.48 -7.49
N TYR A 19 -17.22 -11.10 -6.52
CA TYR A 19 -16.77 -9.72 -6.37
C TYR A 19 -16.00 -9.23 -7.60
N SER A 20 -15.08 -10.02 -8.11
CA SER A 20 -14.25 -9.69 -9.27
C SER A 20 -15.08 -9.56 -10.57
N ALA A 21 -16.17 -10.30 -10.69
CA ALA A 21 -17.07 -10.26 -11.83
C ALA A 21 -18.02 -9.05 -11.82
N ARG A 22 -18.18 -8.35 -10.69
CA ARG A 22 -19.05 -7.16 -10.61
C ARG A 22 -18.54 -6.07 -11.55
N ALA A 23 -19.43 -5.52 -12.35
CA ALA A 23 -19.11 -4.34 -13.15
C ALA A 23 -18.90 -3.12 -12.25
N PRO A 24 -17.94 -2.24 -12.56
CA PRO A 24 -17.81 -0.96 -11.87
C PRO A 24 -19.09 -0.10 -12.04
N GLU A 25 -19.44 0.67 -11.01
CA GLU A 25 -20.59 1.58 -11.07
C GLU A 25 -20.35 2.75 -12.04
N VAL A 26 -19.09 3.25 -12.13
CA VAL A 26 -18.74 4.35 -13.03
C VAL A 26 -17.46 4.03 -13.76
N VAL A 27 -17.47 4.21 -15.08
CA VAL A 27 -16.28 4.22 -15.92
C VAL A 27 -16.32 5.49 -16.76
N PHE A 28 -15.36 6.37 -16.53
CA PHE A 28 -15.12 7.56 -17.32
C PHE A 28 -13.91 7.30 -18.22
N GLU A 29 -14.03 7.55 -19.52
CA GLU A 29 -12.97 7.42 -20.51
C GLU A 29 -12.70 8.76 -21.16
N TRP A 30 -11.43 9.07 -21.36
CA TRP A 30 -10.96 10.34 -21.89
C TRP A 30 -9.88 10.14 -22.95
N HIS A 31 -9.96 10.94 -23.99
CA HIS A 31 -8.95 11.06 -25.02
C HIS A 31 -8.44 12.50 -25.08
N ASP A 32 -7.13 12.68 -25.03
CA ASP A 32 -6.55 14.01 -25.12
C ASP A 32 -6.70 14.55 -26.55
N ARG A 33 -7.02 15.85 -26.64
CA ARG A 33 -7.20 16.49 -27.95
C ARG A 33 -5.90 16.94 -28.58
N GLU A 34 -4.82 17.00 -27.82
CA GLU A 34 -3.54 17.55 -28.27
C GLU A 34 -2.44 16.48 -28.38
N THR A 35 -2.67 15.32 -27.78
CA THR A 35 -1.71 14.20 -27.80
C THR A 35 -2.43 12.86 -27.95
N GLU A 36 -1.67 11.78 -28.04
CA GLU A 36 -2.17 10.40 -28.07
C GLU A 36 -2.60 9.88 -26.68
N ALA A 37 -2.56 10.71 -25.64
CA ALA A 37 -2.90 10.27 -24.28
C ALA A 37 -4.35 9.83 -24.16
N GLN A 38 -4.56 8.74 -23.44
CA GLN A 38 -5.87 8.23 -23.07
C GLN A 38 -5.93 8.06 -21.56
N GLY A 39 -7.10 8.28 -20.96
CA GLY A 39 -7.25 8.15 -19.52
C GLY A 39 -8.58 7.52 -19.12
N TRP A 40 -8.57 6.86 -17.96
CA TRP A 40 -9.75 6.23 -17.36
C TRP A 40 -9.85 6.61 -15.91
N VAL A 41 -11.06 6.95 -15.44
CA VAL A 41 -11.43 6.86 -14.02
C VAL A 41 -12.39 5.69 -13.91
N VAL A 42 -12.08 4.77 -13.01
CA VAL A 42 -12.96 3.67 -12.66
C VAL A 42 -13.33 3.80 -11.19
N ILE A 43 -14.63 3.81 -10.92
CA ILE A 43 -15.21 3.74 -9.57
C ILE A 43 -15.92 2.40 -9.46
N ASN A 44 -15.36 1.51 -8.63
CA ASN A 44 -15.90 0.17 -8.45
C ASN A 44 -17.27 0.23 -7.77
N SER A 45 -17.39 1.04 -6.72
CA SER A 45 -18.68 1.38 -6.10
C SER A 45 -18.64 2.78 -5.47
N LEU A 46 -19.80 3.38 -5.25
CA LEU A 46 -19.98 4.60 -4.45
C LEU A 46 -20.41 4.27 -3.02
N ARG A 47 -19.92 3.15 -2.49
CA ARG A 47 -20.18 2.73 -1.11
C ARG A 47 -19.91 3.89 -0.16
N GLY A 48 -20.83 4.16 0.76
CA GLY A 48 -20.69 5.28 1.70
C GLY A 48 -20.73 6.67 1.06
N GLY A 49 -21.16 6.80 -0.20
CA GLY A 49 -21.34 8.07 -0.90
C GLY A 49 -20.10 8.60 -1.64
N ALA A 50 -18.97 7.91 -1.58
CA ALA A 50 -17.74 8.33 -2.25
C ALA A 50 -16.86 7.15 -2.62
N ALA A 51 -15.82 7.41 -3.41
CA ALA A 51 -14.78 6.44 -3.74
C ALA A 51 -13.39 7.09 -3.76
N GLY A 52 -12.36 6.31 -3.50
CA GLY A 52 -10.98 6.80 -3.44
C GLY A 52 -9.98 5.93 -4.18
N GLY A 53 -8.91 6.55 -4.67
CA GLY A 53 -7.78 5.88 -5.30
C GLY A 53 -6.94 6.78 -6.19
N GLY A 54 -5.61 6.57 -6.22
CA GLY A 54 -4.65 7.44 -6.88
C GLY A 54 -4.70 7.42 -8.41
N THR A 55 -4.07 8.41 -9.02
CA THR A 55 -3.87 8.51 -10.48
C THR A 55 -2.46 8.07 -10.84
N ARG A 56 -2.33 7.14 -11.79
CA ARG A 56 -1.05 6.68 -12.34
C ARG A 56 -0.87 7.03 -13.81
N MET A 57 0.38 7.09 -14.26
CA MET A 57 0.71 7.27 -15.68
C MET A 57 1.75 6.25 -16.13
N HIS A 58 1.45 5.50 -17.17
CA HIS A 58 2.38 4.54 -17.77
C HIS A 58 1.97 4.24 -19.22
N PRO A 59 2.91 4.01 -20.16
CA PRO A 59 2.57 3.77 -21.56
C PRO A 59 1.71 2.52 -21.83
N LYS A 60 1.66 1.58 -20.88
CA LYS A 60 0.91 0.32 -21.00
C LYS A 60 -0.37 0.28 -20.17
N VAL A 61 -0.68 1.35 -19.42
CA VAL A 61 -1.94 1.40 -18.67
C VAL A 61 -3.12 1.22 -19.60
N ASP A 62 -4.05 0.38 -19.18
CA ASP A 62 -5.32 0.18 -19.87
C ASP A 62 -6.49 0.18 -18.90
N ARG A 63 -7.69 0.14 -19.46
CA ARG A 63 -8.93 0.11 -18.68
C ARG A 63 -8.98 -1.11 -17.72
N HIS A 64 -8.50 -2.26 -18.16
CA HIS A 64 -8.55 -3.49 -17.37
C HIS A 64 -7.69 -3.36 -16.10
N GLU A 65 -6.49 -2.83 -16.22
CA GLU A 65 -5.62 -2.54 -15.08
C GLU A 65 -6.29 -1.56 -14.11
N VAL A 66 -6.91 -0.49 -14.62
CA VAL A 66 -7.56 0.53 -13.78
C VAL A 66 -8.77 -0.06 -13.03
N VAL A 67 -9.59 -0.90 -13.69
CA VAL A 67 -10.69 -1.65 -13.03
C VAL A 67 -10.18 -2.50 -11.89
N SER A 68 -9.11 -3.22 -12.14
CA SER A 68 -8.50 -4.12 -11.19
C SER A 68 -8.02 -3.38 -9.93
N LEU A 69 -7.33 -2.27 -10.15
CA LEU A 69 -6.81 -1.45 -9.06
C LEU A 69 -7.92 -0.73 -8.28
N ALA A 70 -9.02 -0.35 -8.93
CA ALA A 70 -10.19 0.20 -8.24
C ALA A 70 -10.80 -0.83 -7.26
N LYS A 71 -10.88 -2.10 -7.66
CA LYS A 71 -11.31 -3.19 -6.78
C LYS A 71 -10.35 -3.41 -5.61
N THR A 72 -9.05 -3.37 -5.87
CA THR A 72 -8.03 -3.47 -4.82
C THR A 72 -8.16 -2.34 -3.79
N MET A 73 -8.42 -1.10 -4.24
CA MET A 73 -8.62 0.02 -3.33
C MET A 73 -9.86 -0.16 -2.46
N GLU A 74 -10.95 -0.72 -2.98
CA GLU A 74 -12.15 -0.97 -2.18
C GLU A 74 -11.90 -2.00 -1.07
N ILE A 75 -11.20 -3.08 -1.37
CA ILE A 75 -10.76 -4.05 -0.36
C ILE A 75 -9.88 -3.36 0.69
N LYS A 76 -8.93 -2.52 0.28
CA LYS A 76 -8.05 -1.78 1.19
C LYS A 76 -8.84 -0.88 2.15
N PHE A 77 -9.89 -0.21 1.69
CA PHE A 77 -10.71 0.65 2.54
C PHE A 77 -11.55 -0.11 3.58
N THR A 78 -11.73 -1.41 3.46
CA THR A 78 -12.34 -2.20 4.54
C THR A 78 -11.46 -2.27 5.79
N VAL A 79 -10.14 -2.08 5.63
CA VAL A 79 -9.14 -2.04 6.72
C VAL A 79 -8.79 -0.61 7.10
N SER A 80 -8.31 0.18 6.13
CA SER A 80 -7.80 1.53 6.40
C SER A 80 -8.89 2.57 6.67
N GLY A 81 -10.13 2.31 6.24
CA GLY A 81 -11.15 3.36 6.15
C GLY A 81 -10.73 4.55 5.23
N PRO A 82 -11.61 5.53 5.08
CA PRO A 82 -13.01 5.48 5.50
C PRO A 82 -13.79 4.39 4.76
N GLN A 83 -15.02 4.09 5.19
CA GLN A 83 -15.86 3.04 4.60
C GLN A 83 -16.51 3.52 3.28
N ILE A 84 -15.67 3.71 2.26
CA ILE A 84 -16.02 4.20 0.92
C ILE A 84 -15.75 3.15 -0.15
N GLY A 85 -16.23 3.39 -1.35
CA GLY A 85 -15.93 2.58 -2.53
C GLY A 85 -14.49 2.74 -3.01
N GLY A 86 -14.03 1.77 -3.77
CA GLY A 86 -12.71 1.83 -4.42
C GLY A 86 -12.78 2.54 -5.76
N ALA A 87 -11.79 3.36 -6.03
CA ALA A 87 -11.59 3.96 -7.33
C ALA A 87 -10.12 3.89 -7.75
N LYS A 88 -9.88 4.13 -9.02
CA LYS A 88 -8.55 4.32 -9.58
C LYS A 88 -8.63 5.17 -10.82
N SER A 89 -7.57 5.93 -11.09
CA SER A 89 -7.41 6.50 -12.41
C SER A 89 -6.05 6.17 -13.02
N GLY A 90 -6.03 6.10 -14.35
CA GLY A 90 -4.84 5.77 -15.12
C GLY A 90 -4.78 6.55 -16.41
N ILE A 91 -3.59 7.01 -16.77
CA ILE A 91 -3.32 7.74 -18.00
C ILE A 91 -2.30 6.94 -18.81
N ARG A 92 -2.69 6.48 -19.99
CA ARG A 92 -1.79 5.85 -20.94
C ARG A 92 -0.99 6.93 -21.69
N PHE A 93 0.20 7.20 -21.19
CA PHE A 93 1.12 8.17 -21.76
C PHE A 93 2.55 7.93 -21.24
N ASP A 94 3.57 8.33 -21.97
CA ASP A 94 4.96 8.26 -21.50
C ASP A 94 5.19 9.33 -20.41
N PRO A 95 5.50 8.96 -19.16
CA PRO A 95 5.75 9.92 -18.11
C PRO A 95 7.02 10.77 -18.30
N LYS A 96 7.89 10.40 -19.25
CA LYS A 96 9.10 11.15 -19.62
C LYS A 96 8.87 12.12 -20.78
N ASP A 97 7.71 12.06 -21.43
CA ASP A 97 7.38 12.96 -22.55
C ASP A 97 7.29 14.41 -22.06
N PRO A 98 7.93 15.38 -22.73
CA PRO A 98 7.89 16.79 -22.33
C PRO A 98 6.47 17.39 -22.34
N ARG A 99 5.51 16.79 -23.05
CA ARG A 99 4.10 17.21 -23.07
C ARG A 99 3.30 16.75 -21.83
N LYS A 100 3.89 15.95 -20.94
CA LYS A 100 3.24 15.40 -19.72
C LYS A 100 2.47 16.46 -18.93
N ALA A 101 3.07 17.62 -18.70
CA ALA A 101 2.44 18.68 -17.90
C ALA A 101 1.12 19.17 -18.52
N GLY A 102 1.07 19.32 -19.85
CA GLY A 102 -0.15 19.66 -20.59
C GLY A 102 -1.22 18.58 -20.53
N VAL A 103 -0.82 17.32 -20.67
CA VAL A 103 -1.72 16.15 -20.52
C VAL A 103 -2.35 16.13 -19.13
N LEU A 104 -1.56 16.28 -18.06
CA LEU A 104 -2.07 16.30 -16.69
C LEU A 104 -3.04 17.45 -16.43
N LYS A 105 -2.74 18.65 -16.94
CA LYS A 105 -3.64 19.80 -16.82
C LYS A 105 -5.00 19.53 -17.45
N ARG A 106 -5.04 19.00 -18.68
CA ARG A 106 -6.30 18.68 -19.37
C ARG A 106 -7.03 17.50 -18.74
N TRP A 107 -6.29 16.50 -18.28
CA TRP A 107 -6.85 15.36 -17.55
C TRP A 107 -7.60 15.82 -16.30
N TYR A 108 -6.94 16.57 -15.40
CA TYR A 108 -7.58 17.00 -14.15
C TYR A 108 -8.74 17.97 -14.40
N ALA A 109 -8.67 18.79 -15.46
CA ALA A 109 -9.82 19.60 -15.87
C ALA A 109 -11.01 18.74 -16.30
N ALA A 110 -10.78 17.66 -17.05
CA ALA A 110 -11.84 16.76 -17.53
C ALA A 110 -12.53 15.99 -16.39
N ILE A 111 -11.77 15.56 -15.38
CA ILE A 111 -12.31 14.76 -14.25
C ILE A 111 -12.70 15.63 -13.03
N SER A 112 -12.53 16.94 -13.10
CA SER A 112 -12.82 17.84 -11.97
C SER A 112 -14.26 17.71 -11.41
N PRO A 113 -15.32 17.46 -12.21
CA PRO A 113 -16.65 17.22 -11.67
C PRO A 113 -16.72 15.99 -10.76
N LEU A 114 -16.02 14.90 -11.10
CA LEU A 114 -15.97 13.69 -10.28
C LEU A 114 -15.24 13.97 -8.96
N LEU A 115 -14.09 14.68 -9.04
CA LEU A 115 -13.26 15.07 -7.89
C LEU A 115 -13.98 16.01 -6.92
N LYS A 116 -14.92 16.79 -7.43
CA LYS A 116 -15.70 17.71 -6.61
C LYS A 116 -16.81 17.02 -5.83
N HIS A 117 -17.38 15.94 -6.36
CA HIS A 117 -18.61 15.37 -5.81
C HIS A 117 -18.42 14.07 -5.04
N TYR A 118 -17.64 13.13 -5.53
CA TYR A 118 -17.56 11.80 -4.92
C TYR A 118 -16.28 11.02 -5.18
N TYR A 119 -15.32 11.54 -5.91
CA TYR A 119 -14.04 10.87 -6.16
C TYR A 119 -12.89 11.57 -5.48
N GLY A 120 -12.14 10.84 -4.65
CA GLY A 120 -10.90 11.30 -4.07
C GLY A 120 -9.68 10.66 -4.75
N THR A 121 -8.68 11.48 -5.12
CA THR A 121 -7.46 10.99 -5.76
C THR A 121 -6.19 11.44 -5.05
N GLY A 122 -5.06 10.97 -5.53
CA GLY A 122 -3.70 11.34 -5.10
C GLY A 122 -2.70 10.91 -6.15
N GLY A 123 -1.41 11.11 -5.89
CA GLY A 123 -0.34 10.57 -6.74
C GLY A 123 -0.24 9.04 -6.62
N ASP A 124 0.16 8.41 -7.71
CA ASP A 124 0.55 7.00 -7.80
C ASP A 124 1.74 6.90 -8.78
N MET A 125 1.99 5.77 -9.36
CA MET A 125 3.11 5.53 -10.26
C MET A 125 3.30 6.66 -11.27
N ASN A 126 4.49 7.27 -11.26
CA ASN A 126 4.93 8.33 -12.16
C ASN A 126 4.14 9.64 -12.10
N ILE A 127 3.34 9.86 -11.05
CA ILE A 127 2.63 11.12 -10.82
C ILE A 127 2.91 11.59 -9.39
N ASP A 128 3.51 12.77 -9.27
CA ASP A 128 3.85 13.38 -7.99
C ASP A 128 2.64 14.08 -7.37
N ASN A 129 2.30 13.70 -6.13
CA ASN A 129 1.13 14.27 -5.46
C ASN A 129 1.27 15.76 -5.19
N LYS A 130 2.44 16.21 -4.72
CA LYS A 130 2.69 17.61 -4.32
C LYS A 130 2.91 18.53 -5.51
N ARG A 131 3.63 18.05 -6.53
CA ARG A 131 4.06 18.87 -7.67
C ARG A 131 3.08 18.83 -8.85
N GLU A 132 2.32 17.73 -8.98
CA GLU A 132 1.48 17.50 -10.16
C GLU A 132 -0.02 17.38 -9.82
N VAL A 133 -0.40 16.56 -8.82
CA VAL A 133 -1.82 16.35 -8.52
C VAL A 133 -2.45 17.60 -7.93
N ILE A 134 -1.95 18.03 -6.78
CA ILE A 134 -2.54 19.14 -6.01
C ILE A 134 -2.65 20.42 -6.85
N PRO A 135 -1.57 20.92 -7.51
CA PRO A 135 -1.65 22.18 -8.25
C PRO A 135 -2.64 22.14 -9.42
N ASN A 136 -2.68 21.03 -10.17
CA ASN A 136 -3.60 20.89 -11.30
C ASN A 136 -5.07 20.84 -10.85
N ILE A 137 -5.35 20.17 -9.75
CA ILE A 137 -6.72 20.06 -9.21
C ILE A 137 -7.19 21.39 -8.63
N GLU A 138 -6.35 22.10 -7.91
CA GLU A 138 -6.64 23.44 -7.38
C GLU A 138 -6.87 24.45 -8.51
N ALA A 139 -6.11 24.37 -9.59
CA ALA A 139 -6.32 25.21 -10.78
C ALA A 139 -7.68 24.97 -11.45
N CYS A 140 -8.34 23.83 -11.21
CA CYS A 140 -9.69 23.52 -11.69
C CYS A 140 -10.80 23.97 -10.70
N GLY A 141 -10.47 24.69 -9.61
CA GLY A 141 -11.42 25.14 -8.61
C GLY A 141 -11.91 24.05 -7.66
N VAL A 142 -11.17 22.96 -7.54
CA VAL A 142 -11.37 21.93 -6.52
C VAL A 142 -10.40 22.20 -5.37
N TRP A 143 -10.87 22.22 -4.16
CA TRP A 143 -10.09 22.70 -3.00
C TRP A 143 -8.98 21.74 -2.57
N HIS A 144 -9.17 20.44 -2.82
CA HIS A 144 -8.20 19.40 -2.48
C HIS A 144 -8.50 18.12 -3.28
N PRO A 145 -7.52 17.28 -3.61
CA PRO A 145 -7.73 15.99 -4.28
C PRO A 145 -8.74 15.05 -3.59
N GLN A 146 -8.99 15.22 -2.29
CA GLN A 146 -9.97 14.45 -1.51
C GLN A 146 -11.31 15.17 -1.33
N GLU A 147 -11.55 16.29 -2.01
CA GLU A 147 -12.79 17.06 -1.85
C GLU A 147 -14.04 16.24 -2.13
N GLY A 148 -14.01 15.37 -3.13
CA GLY A 148 -15.13 14.48 -3.43
C GLY A 148 -15.44 13.49 -2.32
N VAL A 149 -14.43 13.02 -1.56
CA VAL A 149 -14.67 12.16 -0.38
C VAL A 149 -15.33 12.98 0.74
N PHE A 150 -14.91 14.22 0.95
CA PHE A 150 -15.59 15.09 1.92
C PHE A 150 -17.05 15.30 1.55
N ASN A 151 -17.32 15.68 0.31
CA ASN A 151 -18.66 16.01 -0.14
C ASN A 151 -19.59 14.78 -0.19
N GLY A 152 -19.08 13.64 -0.67
CA GLY A 152 -19.89 12.44 -0.83
C GLY A 152 -20.07 11.65 0.47
N HIS A 153 -18.99 11.45 1.25
CA HIS A 153 -19.01 10.56 2.41
C HIS A 153 -19.31 11.30 3.73
N TYR A 154 -18.55 12.38 3.99
CA TYR A 154 -18.64 13.08 5.27
C TYR A 154 -19.71 14.16 5.29
N GLN A 155 -20.03 14.76 4.15
CA GLN A 155 -21.04 15.83 3.98
C GLN A 155 -20.87 16.98 5.01
N PRO A 156 -19.65 17.52 5.20
CA PRO A 156 -19.39 18.58 6.15
C PRO A 156 -20.01 19.91 5.66
N ASN A 157 -20.32 20.80 6.59
CA ASN A 157 -20.51 22.21 6.25
C ASN A 157 -19.18 22.84 5.80
N ASP A 158 -19.24 24.06 5.21
CA ASP A 158 -18.06 24.70 4.64
C ASP A 158 -16.94 24.94 5.68
N ALA A 159 -17.28 25.34 6.91
CA ALA A 159 -16.30 25.55 7.97
C ALA A 159 -15.60 24.25 8.36
N GLN A 160 -16.34 23.15 8.51
CA GLN A 160 -15.81 21.84 8.79
C GLN A 160 -14.92 21.34 7.63
N LYS A 161 -15.37 21.55 6.39
CA LYS A 161 -14.62 21.16 5.19
C LYS A 161 -13.27 21.88 5.12
N VAL A 162 -13.23 23.20 5.38
CA VAL A 162 -11.99 23.96 5.41
C VAL A 162 -11.00 23.42 6.45
N ARG A 163 -11.49 23.13 7.66
CA ARG A 163 -10.62 22.60 8.74
C ARG A 163 -10.07 21.22 8.38
N ARG A 164 -10.93 20.30 7.95
CA ARG A 164 -10.50 18.93 7.59
C ARG A 164 -9.54 18.90 6.38
N ILE A 165 -9.74 19.75 5.40
CA ILE A 165 -8.78 19.93 4.30
C ILE A 165 -7.46 20.51 4.84
N GLY A 166 -7.52 21.45 5.78
CA GLY A 166 -6.35 21.97 6.50
C GLY A 166 -5.57 20.85 7.20
N ASN A 167 -6.26 19.99 7.95
CA ASN A 167 -5.67 18.83 8.62
C ASN A 167 -4.99 17.87 7.63
N LEU A 168 -5.63 17.57 6.49
CA LEU A 168 -5.03 16.73 5.45
C LEU A 168 -3.73 17.32 4.89
N ARG A 169 -3.75 18.62 4.55
CA ARG A 169 -2.57 19.29 4.00
C ARG A 169 -1.41 19.32 5.00
N ALA A 170 -1.70 19.65 6.24
CA ALA A 170 -0.71 19.71 7.30
C ALA A 170 -0.22 18.31 7.67
N GLY A 171 -1.12 17.36 7.99
CA GLY A 171 -0.78 16.04 8.50
C GLY A 171 -0.04 15.13 7.53
N VAL A 172 -0.40 15.15 6.23
CA VAL A 172 0.34 14.38 5.20
C VAL A 172 1.76 14.91 5.02
N SER A 173 1.96 16.22 5.18
CA SER A 173 3.26 16.89 5.06
C SER A 173 3.95 17.09 6.40
N GLN A 174 3.35 16.65 7.51
CA GLN A 174 3.91 16.75 8.85
C GLN A 174 5.33 16.18 8.87
N ILE A 175 6.27 16.96 9.35
CA ILE A 175 7.63 16.49 9.60
C ILE A 175 7.61 15.57 10.81
N VAL A 176 8.28 14.44 10.70
CA VAL A 176 8.46 13.50 11.80
C VAL A 176 9.60 13.98 12.67
N GLU A 177 9.26 14.51 13.84
CA GLU A 177 10.21 15.11 14.79
C GLU A 177 10.54 14.17 15.95
N ASP A 178 9.73 13.14 16.18
CA ASP A 178 10.00 12.11 17.18
C ASP A 178 11.23 11.28 16.74
N PRO A 179 12.33 11.27 17.52
CA PRO A 179 13.54 10.52 17.18
C PRO A 179 13.34 9.01 17.15
N GLU A 180 12.31 8.47 17.82
CA GLU A 180 11.96 7.04 17.73
C GLU A 180 11.28 6.70 16.39
N LEU A 181 10.70 7.69 15.72
CA LEU A 181 10.02 7.51 14.44
C LEU A 181 10.87 7.97 13.24
N SER A 182 11.81 8.89 13.44
CA SER A 182 12.61 9.44 12.35
C SER A 182 13.99 8.81 12.28
N PRO A 183 14.42 8.27 11.12
CA PRO A 183 15.78 7.79 10.92
C PRO A 183 16.86 8.87 11.10
N ASP A 184 16.49 10.13 10.87
CA ASP A 184 17.35 11.30 11.07
C ASP A 184 16.45 12.56 11.11
N VAL A 185 16.24 13.12 12.29
CA VAL A 185 15.40 14.32 12.49
C VAL A 185 15.93 15.55 11.74
N SER A 186 17.26 15.61 11.46
CA SER A 186 17.86 16.72 10.72
C SER A 186 17.45 16.75 9.25
N ARG A 187 17.07 15.59 8.68
CA ARG A 187 16.63 15.44 7.28
C ARG A 187 15.18 15.79 7.02
N LYS A 188 14.40 16.01 8.08
CA LYS A 188 13.00 16.44 8.00
C LYS A 188 12.11 15.52 7.13
N TYR A 189 12.18 14.22 7.37
CA TYR A 189 11.29 13.27 6.73
C TYR A 189 9.83 13.58 7.10
N SER A 190 8.94 13.49 6.12
CA SER A 190 7.51 13.67 6.37
C SER A 190 6.82 12.34 6.69
N VAL A 191 5.63 12.42 7.26
CA VAL A 191 4.73 11.27 7.45
C VAL A 191 4.62 10.45 6.15
N ALA A 192 4.44 11.12 5.01
CA ALA A 192 4.32 10.45 3.72
C ALA A 192 5.56 9.65 3.29
N ASP A 193 6.75 10.03 3.75
CA ASP A 193 7.99 9.32 3.43
C ASP A 193 8.15 8.00 4.21
N LEU A 194 7.57 7.90 5.39
CA LEU A 194 7.86 6.83 6.36
C LEU A 194 6.68 5.90 6.64
N ILE A 195 5.45 6.43 6.71
CA ILE A 195 4.30 5.74 7.31
C ILE A 195 3.93 4.40 6.64
N THR A 196 4.12 4.25 5.33
CA THR A 196 3.79 2.99 4.66
C THR A 196 4.78 1.89 5.04
N GLY A 197 6.09 2.21 5.08
CA GLY A 197 7.11 1.26 5.52
C GLY A 197 6.99 0.95 7.02
N TYR A 198 6.65 1.94 7.84
CA TYR A 198 6.30 1.72 9.24
C TYR A 198 5.15 0.70 9.38
N GLY A 199 4.08 0.86 8.60
CA GLY A 199 2.98 -0.12 8.60
C GLY A 199 3.41 -1.52 8.21
N VAL A 200 4.29 -1.67 7.22
CA VAL A 200 4.84 -2.97 6.79
C VAL A 200 5.66 -3.63 7.92
N ALA A 201 6.47 -2.85 8.64
CA ALA A 201 7.26 -3.34 9.77
C ALA A 201 6.36 -3.76 10.94
N HIS A 202 5.44 -2.88 11.35
CA HIS A 202 4.51 -3.15 12.45
C HIS A 202 3.55 -4.31 12.15
N ALA A 203 3.23 -4.57 10.88
CA ALA A 203 2.48 -5.77 10.51
C ALA A 203 3.24 -7.06 10.90
N VAL A 204 4.56 -7.10 10.74
CA VAL A 204 5.41 -8.22 11.19
C VAL A 204 5.44 -8.31 12.71
N GLU A 205 5.62 -7.20 13.41
CA GLU A 205 5.66 -7.17 14.89
C GLU A 205 4.33 -7.67 15.47
N HIS A 206 3.21 -7.17 14.98
CA HIS A 206 1.89 -7.61 15.42
C HIS A 206 1.62 -9.07 15.06
N PHE A 207 2.14 -9.55 13.93
CA PHE A 207 2.04 -10.97 13.58
C PHE A 207 2.72 -11.86 14.63
N TYR A 208 3.95 -11.55 15.02
CA TYR A 208 4.66 -12.34 16.04
C TYR A 208 3.97 -12.24 17.40
N ASP A 209 3.52 -11.06 17.80
CA ASP A 209 2.78 -10.87 19.05
C ASP A 209 1.49 -11.69 19.09
N ILE A 210 0.68 -11.64 18.03
CA ILE A 210 -0.66 -12.25 18.00
C ILE A 210 -0.59 -13.76 17.72
N TYR A 211 0.20 -14.18 16.70
CA TYR A 211 0.20 -15.57 16.22
C TYR A 211 1.26 -16.45 16.88
N HIS A 212 2.25 -15.85 17.54
CA HIS A 212 3.35 -16.55 18.23
C HIS A 212 3.42 -16.24 19.73
N ASN A 213 2.26 -16.02 20.36
CA ASN A 213 2.10 -15.90 21.82
C ASN A 213 3.00 -14.82 22.47
N GLY A 214 3.05 -13.61 21.90
CA GLY A 214 3.80 -12.49 22.45
C GLY A 214 5.30 -12.54 22.15
N THR A 215 5.74 -13.30 21.14
CA THR A 215 7.12 -13.22 20.68
C THR A 215 7.37 -11.93 19.94
N SER A 216 8.65 -11.52 19.84
CA SER A 216 9.07 -10.32 19.13
C SER A 216 9.81 -10.66 17.84
N VAL A 217 10.05 -9.65 17.02
CA VAL A 217 10.86 -9.76 15.81
C VAL A 217 12.36 -9.83 16.11
N GLN A 218 12.75 -9.67 17.38
CA GLN A 218 14.16 -9.65 17.78
C GLN A 218 14.89 -10.93 17.36
N GLY A 219 16.02 -10.76 16.67
CA GLY A 219 16.83 -11.84 16.13
C GLY A 219 16.29 -12.51 14.88
N LYS A 220 15.08 -12.18 14.42
CA LYS A 220 14.51 -12.69 13.19
C LYS A 220 15.26 -12.13 11.98
N ARG A 221 15.62 -13.01 11.06
CA ARG A 221 16.37 -12.68 9.84
C ARG A 221 15.40 -12.17 8.77
N VAL A 222 15.74 -11.06 8.14
CA VAL A 222 14.85 -10.33 7.24
C VAL A 222 15.49 -10.16 5.87
N VAL A 223 14.76 -10.50 4.81
CA VAL A 223 15.08 -10.16 3.42
C VAL A 223 14.14 -9.07 2.93
N VAL A 224 14.70 -8.04 2.28
CA VAL A 224 13.96 -6.90 1.74
C VAL A 224 14.14 -6.82 0.23
N GLN A 225 13.05 -6.82 -0.53
CA GLN A 225 13.06 -6.57 -1.96
C GLN A 225 12.53 -5.16 -2.25
N GLY A 226 13.40 -4.32 -2.83
CA GLY A 226 13.11 -2.90 -3.10
C GLY A 226 13.55 -1.96 -2.00
N TRP A 227 14.33 -0.92 -2.38
CA TRP A 227 14.87 0.08 -1.45
C TRP A 227 14.30 1.48 -1.71
N GLY A 228 12.98 1.53 -2.01
CA GLY A 228 12.22 2.78 -2.08
C GLY A 228 11.80 3.28 -0.70
N ASN A 229 10.86 4.22 -0.66
CA ASN A 229 10.35 4.75 0.62
C ASN A 229 9.76 3.64 1.52
N VAL A 230 9.08 2.65 0.94
CA VAL A 230 8.43 1.58 1.71
C VAL A 230 9.47 0.59 2.26
N GLY A 231 10.30 0.00 1.38
CA GLY A 231 11.24 -1.05 1.79
C GLY A 231 12.34 -0.54 2.72
N ALA A 232 12.91 0.64 2.44
CA ALA A 232 13.93 1.23 3.29
C ALA A 232 13.39 1.58 4.69
N ALA A 233 12.18 2.16 4.77
CA ALA A 233 11.56 2.47 6.07
C ALA A 233 11.17 1.18 6.83
N ALA A 234 10.62 0.17 6.15
CA ALA A 234 10.30 -1.10 6.80
C ALA A 234 11.55 -1.81 7.34
N ALA A 235 12.65 -1.81 6.58
CA ALA A 235 13.93 -2.33 7.05
C ALA A 235 14.46 -1.57 8.28
N TYR A 236 14.37 -0.23 8.25
CA TYR A 236 14.79 0.62 9.37
C TYR A 236 14.02 0.26 10.65
N TYR A 237 12.69 0.25 10.61
CA TYR A 237 11.88 -0.02 11.81
C TYR A 237 12.04 -1.45 12.32
N LEU A 238 12.12 -2.45 11.43
CA LEU A 238 12.39 -3.83 11.88
C LEU A 238 13.79 -3.97 12.50
N ALA A 239 14.81 -3.31 11.93
CA ALA A 239 16.15 -3.31 12.52
C ALA A 239 16.17 -2.59 13.87
N GLN A 240 15.41 -1.50 14.03
CA GLN A 240 15.23 -0.79 15.30
C GLN A 240 14.61 -1.71 16.38
N SER A 241 13.65 -2.55 15.98
CA SER A 241 13.01 -3.55 16.87
C SER A 241 13.84 -4.83 17.05
N GLY A 242 15.08 -4.86 16.56
CA GLY A 242 16.03 -5.97 16.74
C GLY A 242 15.96 -7.06 15.66
N GLY A 243 15.24 -6.85 14.58
CA GLY A 243 15.31 -7.70 13.39
C GLY A 243 16.67 -7.58 12.69
N VAL A 244 17.15 -8.67 12.12
CA VAL A 244 18.49 -8.79 11.49
C VAL A 244 18.33 -8.76 9.97
N ILE A 245 18.68 -7.66 9.32
CA ILE A 245 18.58 -7.52 7.87
C ILE A 245 19.73 -8.27 7.21
N VAL A 246 19.46 -9.43 6.64
CA VAL A 246 20.46 -10.34 6.03
C VAL A 246 20.51 -10.23 4.50
N GLY A 247 19.48 -9.65 3.87
CA GLY A 247 19.44 -9.49 2.42
C GLY A 247 18.65 -8.26 2.01
N ILE A 248 19.19 -7.50 1.08
CA ILE A 248 18.53 -6.40 0.40
C ILE A 248 18.77 -6.59 -1.10
N ILE A 249 17.69 -6.59 -1.88
CA ILE A 249 17.79 -6.60 -3.35
C ILE A 249 16.98 -5.45 -3.94
N ASP A 250 17.63 -4.65 -4.78
CA ASP A 250 17.03 -3.55 -5.52
C ASP A 250 17.50 -3.59 -6.98
N ARG A 251 16.87 -2.83 -7.85
CA ARG A 251 17.18 -2.77 -9.30
C ARG A 251 18.63 -2.44 -9.64
N ALA A 252 19.37 -1.81 -8.74
CA ALA A 252 20.78 -1.42 -8.93
C ALA A 252 21.76 -2.44 -8.37
N GLY A 253 21.31 -3.45 -7.63
CA GLY A 253 22.13 -4.42 -6.92
C GLY A 253 21.62 -4.67 -5.50
N GLY A 254 22.44 -5.20 -4.61
CA GLY A 254 21.98 -5.52 -3.27
C GLY A 254 23.09 -5.81 -2.27
N PHE A 255 22.69 -6.22 -1.08
CA PHE A 255 23.54 -6.75 -0.04
C PHE A 255 23.07 -8.16 0.35
N VAL A 256 24.00 -9.07 0.57
CA VAL A 256 23.73 -10.40 1.11
C VAL A 256 24.75 -10.65 2.22
N GLU A 257 24.29 -10.49 3.46
CA GLU A 257 25.14 -10.53 4.67
C GLU A 257 24.57 -11.58 5.64
N PRO A 258 25.09 -12.81 5.64
CA PRO A 258 24.54 -13.87 6.49
C PRO A 258 24.54 -13.54 7.99
N GLU A 259 25.48 -12.73 8.46
CA GLU A 259 25.55 -12.27 9.86
C GLU A 259 24.65 -11.04 10.11
N GLY A 260 24.07 -10.46 9.05
CA GLY A 260 23.23 -9.29 9.11
C GLY A 260 23.97 -7.96 9.03
N LEU A 261 23.27 -6.95 8.53
CA LEU A 261 23.71 -5.55 8.55
C LEU A 261 23.43 -4.94 9.92
N SER A 262 24.37 -4.13 10.45
CA SER A 262 24.13 -3.41 11.70
C SER A 262 23.03 -2.35 11.55
N PHE A 263 22.42 -1.96 12.67
CA PHE A 263 21.39 -0.88 12.67
C PHE A 263 21.95 0.44 12.12
N GLU A 264 23.19 0.78 12.46
CA GLU A 264 23.88 1.97 11.95
C GLU A 264 24.03 1.89 10.43
N ARG A 265 24.35 0.70 9.89
CA ARG A 265 24.48 0.50 8.44
C ARG A 265 23.11 0.63 7.74
N ILE A 266 22.07 0.09 8.31
CA ILE A 266 20.70 0.23 7.78
C ILE A 266 20.26 1.71 7.78
N THR A 267 20.55 2.42 8.86
CA THR A 267 20.26 3.87 8.98
C THR A 267 21.06 4.68 7.95
N GLU A 268 22.32 4.35 7.73
CA GLU A 268 23.14 4.96 6.69
C GLU A 268 22.55 4.71 5.30
N LEU A 269 22.22 3.45 4.96
CA LEU A 269 21.62 3.07 3.68
C LEU A 269 20.26 3.77 3.44
N PHE A 270 19.46 3.91 4.50
CA PHE A 270 18.22 4.69 4.43
C PHE A 270 18.51 6.15 4.07
N ASN A 271 19.44 6.78 4.78
CA ASN A 271 19.74 8.20 4.66
C ASN A 271 20.50 8.55 3.37
N THR A 272 21.18 7.60 2.73
CA THR A 272 22.00 7.82 1.52
C THR A 272 21.36 7.31 0.23
N LYS A 273 20.12 6.77 0.30
CA LYS A 273 19.41 6.30 -0.90
C LYS A 273 19.22 7.41 -1.94
N ASP A 274 19.30 7.08 -3.20
CA ASP A 274 19.08 7.99 -4.32
C ASP A 274 17.62 7.88 -4.83
N GLY A 275 16.75 8.76 -4.35
CA GLY A 275 15.32 8.69 -4.60
C GLY A 275 14.74 7.34 -4.12
N ASN A 276 14.28 6.51 -5.04
CA ASN A 276 13.75 5.17 -4.77
C ASN A 276 14.72 4.06 -5.17
N ALA A 277 16.03 4.26 -5.02
CA ALA A 277 17.05 3.27 -5.34
C ALA A 277 18.13 3.15 -4.26
N LEU A 278 18.55 1.93 -4.02
CA LEU A 278 19.72 1.61 -3.22
C LEU A 278 20.99 2.08 -3.95
N ARG A 279 21.80 2.89 -3.29
CA ARG A 279 23.11 3.30 -3.77
C ARG A 279 24.08 3.40 -2.60
N ALA A 280 25.03 2.48 -2.54
CA ALA A 280 26.04 2.47 -1.48
C ALA A 280 27.30 1.74 -1.94
N ALA A 281 28.42 2.04 -1.29
CA ALA A 281 29.65 1.26 -1.46
C ALA A 281 29.46 -0.15 -0.91
N GLY A 282 30.08 -1.13 -1.57
CA GLY A 282 30.05 -2.53 -1.18
C GLY A 282 28.79 -3.31 -1.65
N MET A 283 27.93 -2.69 -2.47
CA MET A 283 26.82 -3.42 -3.10
C MET A 283 27.34 -4.49 -4.05
N LEU A 284 26.72 -5.67 -4.00
CA LEU A 284 26.84 -6.67 -5.06
C LEU A 284 26.13 -6.19 -6.34
N PRO A 285 26.67 -6.48 -7.52
CA PRO A 285 25.94 -6.33 -8.77
C PRO A 285 24.60 -7.05 -8.72
N TYR A 286 23.61 -6.56 -9.50
CA TYR A 286 22.25 -7.10 -9.45
C TYR A 286 22.19 -8.62 -9.65
N GLU A 287 22.88 -9.16 -10.63
CA GLU A 287 22.87 -10.60 -10.95
C GLU A 287 23.45 -11.46 -9.80
N GLU A 288 24.49 -10.98 -9.13
CA GLU A 288 25.10 -11.67 -8.00
C GLU A 288 24.18 -11.65 -6.77
N ALA A 289 23.60 -10.48 -6.48
CA ALA A 289 22.66 -10.33 -5.39
C ALA A 289 21.38 -11.17 -5.63
N MET A 290 20.83 -11.16 -6.85
CA MET A 290 19.68 -11.98 -7.22
C MET A 290 19.94 -13.49 -7.11
N ALA A 291 21.15 -13.94 -7.43
CA ALA A 291 21.50 -15.37 -7.35
C ALA A 291 21.59 -15.88 -5.90
N SER A 292 21.84 -15.00 -4.93
CA SER A 292 22.18 -15.39 -3.56
C SER A 292 21.17 -14.98 -2.49
N VAL A 293 20.46 -13.87 -2.68
CA VAL A 293 19.57 -13.29 -1.65
C VAL A 293 18.43 -14.23 -1.21
N TRP A 294 17.91 -15.03 -2.11
CA TRP A 294 16.80 -15.93 -1.82
C TRP A 294 17.20 -17.16 -0.99
N ASN A 295 18.51 -17.44 -0.93
CA ASN A 295 19.06 -18.61 -0.24
C ASN A 295 19.84 -18.23 1.06
N VAL A 296 19.79 -16.96 1.48
CA VAL A 296 20.53 -16.50 2.67
C VAL A 296 19.95 -17.03 3.97
N GLY A 297 18.72 -17.55 3.94
CA GLY A 297 17.95 -17.99 5.11
C GLY A 297 17.33 -16.80 5.85
N ALA A 298 16.00 -16.74 5.89
CA ALA A 298 15.30 -15.66 6.59
C ALA A 298 13.91 -16.11 7.03
N GLU A 299 13.47 -15.66 8.20
CA GLU A 299 12.12 -15.87 8.71
C GLU A 299 11.13 -14.82 8.18
N VAL A 300 11.60 -13.65 7.78
CA VAL A 300 10.76 -12.53 7.33
C VAL A 300 11.15 -12.10 5.93
N PHE A 301 10.16 -11.96 5.05
CA PHE A 301 10.35 -11.40 3.72
C PHE A 301 9.47 -10.17 3.48
N LEU A 302 10.06 -9.08 3.00
CA LEU A 302 9.41 -7.81 2.70
C LEU A 302 9.46 -7.53 1.18
N PRO A 303 8.47 -7.96 0.38
CA PRO A 303 8.35 -7.56 -1.01
C PRO A 303 7.83 -6.12 -1.12
N CYS A 304 8.74 -5.16 -1.28
CA CYS A 304 8.46 -3.71 -1.32
C CYS A 304 8.84 -3.05 -2.66
N ALA A 305 9.15 -3.83 -3.70
CA ALA A 305 9.52 -3.32 -5.02
C ALA A 305 8.29 -3.09 -5.92
N ALA A 306 8.36 -3.47 -7.19
CA ALA A 306 7.24 -3.35 -8.10
C ALA A 306 6.31 -4.59 -8.03
N SER A 307 5.12 -4.47 -8.65
CA SER A 307 4.16 -5.56 -8.76
C SER A 307 4.71 -6.73 -9.57
N ARG A 308 4.26 -7.96 -9.24
CA ARG A 308 4.49 -9.20 -10.01
C ARG A 308 5.97 -9.61 -10.16
N LEU A 309 6.78 -9.37 -9.13
CA LEU A 309 8.20 -9.71 -9.13
C LEU A 309 8.52 -11.02 -8.40
N ILE A 310 7.61 -11.56 -7.61
CA ILE A 310 7.87 -12.76 -6.82
C ILE A 310 7.34 -13.99 -7.57
N GLY A 311 8.28 -14.76 -8.11
CA GLY A 311 8.01 -16.05 -8.72
C GLY A 311 7.99 -17.20 -7.71
N ARG A 312 7.55 -18.38 -8.17
CA ARG A 312 7.52 -19.60 -7.38
C ARG A 312 8.91 -19.98 -6.86
N ASP A 313 9.93 -19.91 -7.70
CA ASP A 313 11.31 -20.28 -7.36
C ASP A 313 11.85 -19.43 -6.19
N HIS A 314 11.50 -18.14 -6.14
CA HIS A 314 11.88 -17.26 -5.05
C HIS A 314 11.23 -17.68 -3.72
N LEU A 315 9.93 -18.03 -3.77
CA LEU A 315 9.21 -18.52 -2.58
C LEU A 315 9.74 -19.85 -2.08
N ASP A 316 9.97 -20.80 -2.99
CA ASP A 316 10.46 -22.13 -2.64
C ASP A 316 11.84 -22.01 -1.97
N ALA A 317 12.74 -21.16 -2.49
CA ALA A 317 14.04 -20.91 -1.89
C ALA A 317 13.93 -20.27 -0.48
N LEU A 318 13.09 -19.26 -0.32
CA LEU A 318 12.84 -18.64 0.97
C LEU A 318 12.23 -19.61 1.99
N CYS A 319 11.25 -20.45 1.57
CA CYS A 319 10.64 -21.46 2.42
C CYS A 319 11.65 -22.52 2.89
N LEU A 320 12.55 -22.95 1.99
CA LEU A 320 13.66 -23.84 2.35
C LEU A 320 14.62 -23.17 3.35
N GLY A 321 14.75 -21.85 3.29
CA GLY A 321 15.55 -21.03 4.19
C GLY A 321 14.88 -20.72 5.55
N GLY A 322 13.66 -21.23 5.80
CA GLY A 322 12.97 -21.05 7.08
C GLY A 322 11.99 -19.90 7.14
N LEU A 323 11.44 -19.43 5.99
CA LEU A 323 10.47 -18.35 5.95
C LEU A 323 9.23 -18.63 6.81
N GLU A 324 8.88 -17.70 7.68
CA GLU A 324 7.69 -17.75 8.55
C GLU A 324 6.59 -16.79 8.08
N VAL A 325 6.99 -15.57 7.68
CA VAL A 325 6.05 -14.51 7.32
C VAL A 325 6.52 -13.64 6.15
N VAL A 326 5.57 -13.31 5.27
CA VAL A 326 5.70 -12.30 4.21
C VAL A 326 4.84 -11.10 4.57
N SER A 327 5.42 -9.92 4.72
CA SER A 327 4.68 -8.65 4.89
C SER A 327 4.72 -7.83 3.61
N VAL A 328 3.59 -7.69 2.95
CA VAL A 328 3.53 -7.22 1.57
C VAL A 328 3.50 -5.69 1.49
N GLY A 329 4.63 -5.09 1.15
CA GLY A 329 4.75 -3.64 0.94
C GLY A 329 4.39 -3.18 -0.48
N ALA A 330 4.58 -4.03 -1.51
CA ALA A 330 4.19 -3.74 -2.89
C ALA A 330 2.73 -4.17 -3.15
N ASN A 331 2.03 -3.46 -4.05
CA ASN A 331 0.74 -3.95 -4.51
C ASN A 331 0.93 -5.14 -5.45
N VAL A 332 0.15 -6.22 -5.28
CA VAL A 332 0.18 -7.42 -6.13
C VAL A 332 1.61 -7.95 -6.33
N PRO A 333 2.31 -8.42 -5.28
CA PRO A 333 3.75 -8.74 -5.35
C PRO A 333 4.05 -10.02 -6.15
N PHE A 334 3.14 -10.99 -6.13
CA PHE A 334 3.32 -12.29 -6.77
C PHE A 334 3.15 -12.21 -8.29
N ALA A 335 3.89 -13.00 -9.03
CA ALA A 335 3.89 -13.05 -10.50
C ALA A 335 2.69 -13.82 -11.08
N ASP A 336 1.55 -13.75 -10.40
CA ASP A 336 0.29 -14.33 -10.84
C ASP A 336 -0.36 -13.45 -11.92
N PRO A 337 -1.07 -14.03 -12.91
CA PRO A 337 -1.89 -13.26 -13.84
C PRO A 337 -3.11 -12.63 -13.17
N GLU A 338 -3.63 -13.27 -12.11
CA GLU A 338 -4.72 -12.77 -11.29
C GLU A 338 -4.26 -11.58 -10.44
N ILE A 339 -5.19 -10.69 -10.12
CA ILE A 339 -4.93 -9.53 -9.24
C ILE A 339 -5.01 -9.95 -7.78
N PHE A 340 -5.97 -10.82 -7.50
CA PHE A 340 -6.22 -11.34 -6.17
C PHE A 340 -5.94 -12.83 -6.17
N TYR A 341 -5.19 -13.30 -5.21
CA TYR A 341 -5.07 -14.67 -4.79
C TYR A 341 -4.89 -15.67 -5.93
N GLY A 342 -3.89 -15.46 -6.80
CA GLY A 342 -3.49 -16.38 -7.85
C GLY A 342 -2.71 -17.59 -7.31
N ALA A 343 -2.26 -18.45 -8.19
CA ALA A 343 -1.68 -19.75 -7.81
C ALA A 343 -0.39 -19.65 -6.97
N ILE A 344 0.44 -18.61 -7.19
CA ILE A 344 1.65 -18.39 -6.39
C ILE A 344 1.27 -17.82 -5.02
N ALA A 345 0.35 -16.85 -4.98
CA ALA A 345 -0.17 -16.28 -3.73
C ALA A 345 -0.84 -17.35 -2.86
N GLU A 346 -1.63 -18.25 -3.46
CA GLU A 346 -2.27 -19.37 -2.80
C GLU A 346 -1.25 -20.34 -2.20
N GLN A 347 -0.22 -20.72 -2.96
CA GLN A 347 0.84 -21.58 -2.47
C GLN A 347 1.59 -20.93 -1.30
N ALA A 348 1.92 -19.64 -1.41
CA ALA A 348 2.61 -18.92 -0.34
C ALA A 348 1.77 -18.91 0.95
N ASP A 349 0.50 -18.50 0.85
CA ASP A 349 -0.43 -18.37 1.98
C ASP A 349 -0.76 -19.73 2.64
N ALA A 350 -0.71 -20.79 1.85
CA ALA A 350 -0.87 -22.16 2.33
C ALA A 350 0.33 -22.69 3.12
N THR A 351 1.52 -22.13 2.89
CA THR A 351 2.78 -22.62 3.42
C THR A 351 3.29 -21.76 4.58
N VAL A 352 3.21 -20.43 4.44
CA VAL A 352 3.67 -19.45 5.43
C VAL A 352 2.57 -18.40 5.68
N ALA A 353 2.78 -17.54 6.68
CA ALA A 353 1.91 -16.39 6.85
C ALA A 353 2.16 -15.36 5.74
N VAL A 354 1.10 -14.93 5.06
CA VAL A 354 1.17 -13.82 4.09
C VAL A 354 0.25 -12.71 4.54
N ILE A 355 0.83 -11.62 5.09
CA ILE A 355 0.09 -10.41 5.44
C ILE A 355 -0.11 -9.63 4.14
N PRO A 356 -1.34 -9.53 3.61
CA PRO A 356 -1.57 -8.98 2.30
C PRO A 356 -1.33 -7.46 2.24
N ASP A 357 -1.15 -6.96 1.03
CA ASP A 357 -0.86 -5.55 0.75
C ASP A 357 -1.93 -4.60 1.28
N PHE A 358 -3.22 -4.98 1.24
CA PHE A 358 -4.30 -4.15 1.75
C PHE A 358 -4.31 -3.98 3.28
N ILE A 359 -3.52 -4.78 4.02
CA ILE A 359 -3.25 -4.61 5.44
C ILE A 359 -1.88 -3.96 5.64
N ALA A 360 -0.80 -4.60 5.19
CA ALA A 360 0.56 -4.20 5.51
C ALA A 360 0.91 -2.81 4.95
N ASN A 361 0.54 -2.51 3.71
CA ASN A 361 0.86 -1.24 3.07
C ASN A 361 -0.27 -0.19 3.13
N CYS A 362 -1.23 -0.33 4.03
CA CYS A 362 -2.36 0.59 4.12
C CYS A 362 -2.02 1.96 4.74
N GLY A 363 -0.79 2.20 5.17
CA GLY A 363 -0.37 3.36 5.95
C GLY A 363 -0.87 4.69 5.40
N MET A 364 -0.55 5.05 4.14
CA MET A 364 -1.02 6.32 3.58
C MET A 364 -2.55 6.39 3.44
N ALA A 365 -3.21 5.29 3.08
CA ALA A 365 -4.68 5.27 3.02
C ALA A 365 -5.28 5.50 4.41
N ARG A 366 -4.65 4.94 5.46
CA ARG A 366 -5.07 5.17 6.84
C ARG A 366 -4.84 6.60 7.29
N VAL A 367 -3.71 7.21 6.98
CA VAL A 367 -3.44 8.62 7.27
C VAL A 367 -4.52 9.51 6.70
N PHE A 368 -4.91 9.32 5.43
CA PHE A 368 -6.04 10.06 4.85
C PHE A 368 -7.33 9.81 5.64
N GLY A 369 -7.65 8.56 5.96
CA GLY A 369 -8.83 8.21 6.74
C GLY A 369 -8.84 8.85 8.13
N TYR A 370 -7.69 8.84 8.82
CA TYR A 370 -7.52 9.44 10.15
C TYR A 370 -7.71 10.96 10.12
N LEU A 371 -7.00 11.66 9.25
CA LEU A 371 -7.01 13.11 9.17
C LEU A 371 -8.35 13.69 8.66
N MET A 372 -9.14 12.90 7.95
CA MET A 372 -10.48 13.29 7.49
C MET A 372 -11.58 13.01 8.51
N ALA A 373 -11.37 12.13 9.49
CA ALA A 373 -12.43 11.61 10.36
C ALA A 373 -13.06 12.68 11.23
N ASP A 374 -12.25 13.54 11.85
CA ASP A 374 -12.71 14.57 12.78
C ASP A 374 -11.92 15.88 12.58
N GLU A 375 -12.50 17.00 13.04
CA GLU A 375 -11.85 18.31 13.01
C GLU A 375 -10.77 18.47 14.10
N GLY A 376 -10.93 17.75 15.20
CA GLY A 376 -10.08 17.78 16.39
C GLY A 376 -9.11 16.60 16.49
N VAL A 377 -8.77 15.92 15.37
CA VAL A 377 -7.78 14.83 15.39
C VAL A 377 -6.43 15.31 15.92
N ASP A 378 -5.78 14.49 16.71
CA ASP A 378 -4.39 14.74 17.12
C ASP A 378 -3.48 14.59 15.88
N MET A 379 -2.85 15.69 15.50
CA MET A 379 -2.02 15.78 14.29
C MET A 379 -0.54 15.55 14.57
N SER A 380 -0.17 15.15 15.79
CA SER A 380 1.20 14.77 16.09
C SER A 380 1.63 13.56 15.24
N ASP A 381 2.90 13.49 14.90
CA ASP A 381 3.49 12.35 14.20
C ASP A 381 3.25 11.04 14.99
N THR A 382 3.48 11.05 16.28
CA THR A 382 3.23 9.92 17.18
C THR A 382 1.78 9.43 17.10
N ALA A 383 0.78 10.34 17.12
CA ALA A 383 -0.63 9.94 17.02
C ALA A 383 -0.97 9.32 15.67
N ILE A 384 -0.45 9.89 14.57
CA ILE A 384 -0.66 9.38 13.20
C ILE A 384 -0.05 7.98 13.04
N PHE A 385 1.17 7.77 13.54
CA PHE A 385 1.86 6.50 13.46
C PHE A 385 1.17 5.44 14.33
N ASN A 386 0.81 5.77 15.57
CA ASN A 386 0.10 4.88 16.48
C ASN A 386 -1.28 4.46 15.94
N ASP A 387 -2.01 5.37 15.31
CA ASP A 387 -3.29 5.05 14.70
C ASP A 387 -3.13 4.05 13.53
N THR A 388 -2.10 4.23 12.72
CA THR A 388 -1.77 3.30 11.64
C THR A 388 -1.41 1.91 12.17
N SER A 389 -0.50 1.82 13.14
CA SER A 389 -0.13 0.57 13.81
C SER A 389 -1.33 -0.13 14.43
N SER A 390 -2.16 0.61 15.18
CA SER A 390 -3.38 0.08 15.82
C SER A 390 -4.40 -0.42 14.80
N THR A 391 -4.48 0.20 13.63
CA THR A 391 -5.39 -0.24 12.55
C THR A 391 -4.94 -1.57 11.95
N ILE A 392 -3.64 -1.73 11.71
CA ILE A 392 -3.05 -2.99 11.25
C ILE A 392 -3.24 -4.09 12.29
N ARG A 393 -2.95 -3.78 13.58
CA ARG A 393 -3.16 -4.70 14.69
C ARG A 393 -4.59 -5.23 14.74
N ARG A 394 -5.58 -4.35 14.72
CA ARG A 394 -7.00 -4.75 14.73
C ARG A 394 -7.39 -5.64 13.56
N ALA A 395 -6.79 -5.43 12.37
CA ALA A 395 -7.04 -6.28 11.22
C ALA A 395 -6.48 -7.70 11.43
N LEU A 396 -5.30 -7.81 12.01
CA LEU A 396 -4.67 -9.10 12.32
C LEU A 396 -5.39 -9.82 13.49
N GLU A 397 -5.82 -9.09 14.53
CA GLU A 397 -6.61 -9.63 15.62
C GLU A 397 -7.95 -10.23 15.13
N LYS A 398 -8.67 -9.52 14.26
CA LYS A 398 -9.88 -10.04 13.61
C LYS A 398 -9.62 -11.29 12.78
N SER A 399 -8.46 -11.33 12.11
CA SER A 399 -8.06 -12.53 11.37
C SER A 399 -7.79 -13.70 12.31
N TYR A 400 -7.09 -13.46 13.42
CA TYR A 400 -6.82 -14.46 14.44
C TYR A 400 -8.11 -14.98 15.11
N GLU A 401 -9.06 -14.11 15.42
CA GLU A 401 -10.39 -14.49 15.93
C GLU A 401 -11.17 -15.36 14.94
N ARG A 402 -11.07 -15.06 13.64
CA ARG A 402 -11.70 -15.87 12.58
C ARG A 402 -11.00 -17.24 12.41
N ARG A 403 -9.65 -17.24 12.46
CA ARG A 403 -8.81 -18.39 12.30
C ARG A 403 -7.46 -18.19 12.99
N ASN A 404 -7.25 -18.90 14.09
CA ASN A 404 -6.07 -18.79 14.96
C ASN A 404 -4.83 -19.57 14.44
N ALA A 405 -4.65 -19.65 13.12
CA ALA A 405 -3.51 -20.28 12.50
C ALA A 405 -2.78 -19.29 11.58
N PRO A 406 -1.44 -19.30 11.53
CA PRO A 406 -0.66 -18.32 10.78
C PRO A 406 -0.81 -18.48 9.25
N THR A 407 -1.01 -19.71 8.76
CA THR A 407 -1.23 -19.96 7.33
C THR A 407 -2.65 -19.58 6.90
N LEU A 408 -2.86 -19.34 5.62
CA LEU A 408 -4.11 -18.83 5.03
C LEU A 408 -4.53 -17.47 5.61
N LEU A 409 -3.56 -16.66 5.97
CA LEU A 409 -3.79 -15.33 6.53
C LEU A 409 -4.39 -14.38 5.48
N THR A 410 -3.87 -14.42 4.26
CA THR A 410 -4.44 -13.65 3.14
C THR A 410 -5.87 -14.10 2.83
N ALA A 411 -6.12 -15.41 2.72
CA ALA A 411 -7.47 -15.93 2.48
C ALA A 411 -8.44 -15.54 3.59
N THR A 412 -8.00 -15.60 4.85
CA THR A 412 -8.83 -15.24 6.01
C THR A 412 -9.18 -13.75 6.01
N THR A 413 -8.21 -12.87 5.81
CA THR A 413 -8.41 -11.42 5.78
C THR A 413 -9.21 -10.99 4.55
N MET A 414 -9.03 -11.65 3.41
CA MET A 414 -9.82 -11.44 2.20
C MET A 414 -11.29 -11.82 2.43
N SER A 415 -11.56 -12.96 3.06
CA SER A 415 -12.94 -13.36 3.43
C SER A 415 -13.60 -12.30 4.33
N ILE A 416 -12.89 -11.79 5.34
CA ILE A 416 -13.40 -10.72 6.22
C ILE A 416 -13.70 -9.44 5.43
N ALA A 417 -12.83 -9.06 4.50
CA ALA A 417 -13.04 -7.89 3.64
C ALA A 417 -14.27 -8.07 2.75
N LEU A 418 -14.41 -9.24 2.12
CA LEU A 418 -15.55 -9.56 1.25
C LEU A 418 -16.88 -9.60 2.03
N ASP A 419 -16.89 -10.17 3.24
CA ASP A 419 -18.05 -10.13 4.13
C ASP A 419 -18.44 -8.68 4.48
N THR A 420 -17.45 -7.83 4.75
CA THR A 420 -17.65 -6.40 5.01
C THR A 420 -18.25 -5.67 3.81
N LEU A 421 -17.84 -6.02 2.59
CA LEU A 421 -18.34 -5.44 1.35
C LEU A 421 -19.74 -5.98 0.96
N ALA A 422 -20.11 -7.15 1.43
CA ALA A 422 -21.42 -7.74 1.19
C ALA A 422 -22.54 -7.05 1.99
N ILE A 423 -22.20 -6.34 3.09
CA ILE A 423 -23.18 -5.62 3.93
C ILE A 423 -23.63 -4.35 3.19
N PRO A 424 -24.94 -4.21 2.84
CA PRO A 424 -25.45 -2.99 2.26
C PRO A 424 -25.24 -1.81 3.22
N GLN A 425 -24.58 -0.76 2.78
CA GLN A 425 -24.55 0.48 3.54
C GLN A 425 -25.79 1.30 3.20
N ALA A 426 -26.46 1.82 4.22
CA ALA A 426 -27.55 2.76 4.02
C ALA A 426 -27.01 3.97 3.26
N VAL A 427 -27.59 4.25 2.10
CA VAL A 427 -27.35 5.51 1.41
C VAL A 427 -27.89 6.59 2.33
N LYS A 428 -27.01 7.44 2.85
CA LYS A 428 -27.44 8.63 3.58
C LYS A 428 -28.17 9.51 2.55
N ALA A 429 -29.48 9.65 2.73
CA ALA A 429 -30.33 10.49 1.91
C ALA A 429 -29.96 11.97 2.02
#